data_61f2233c5ac7d0bc3934ea88bb6c8587
#
_entry.id   61f2233c5ac7d0bc3934ea88bb6c8587
#
_cell.length_a   1.000
_cell.length_b   1.000
_cell.length_c   1.000
_cell.angle_alpha   90.00
_cell.angle_beta   90.00
_cell.angle_gamma   90.00
#
_symmetry.space_group_name_H-M   'P 1'
#
loop_
_entity.id
_entity.type
_entity.pdbx_description
1 polymer ?
#
loop_
_entity_poly.entity_id
_entity_poly.type
_entity_poly.pdbx_seq_one_letter_code
_entity_poly.pdbx_strand_id
1 'polypeptide(L)'
;MIHAIDSYKLLVEVNKQASKVHRVIPCLLQIHIAQEETKFGFSFDECREMLDTGGWKDLKNVRLSGVMGMATNVDDDEQIKREFCSLNTFFKEIKQNYFSDSEYFKEISMGMSHDYPLAVEAGSTLVRVGSKIFGERNY
;
A
#
# COMPACT_ATOMS: atom_id res chain seq x y z
N MET A 1 3.23 0.02 11.99
CA MET A 1 3.20 0.31 10.54
C MET A 1 1.81 0.76 10.13
N ILE A 2 1.73 1.83 9.36
CA ILE A 2 0.45 2.32 8.84
C ILE A 2 0.34 1.89 7.38
N HIS A 3 -0.70 1.11 7.03
CA HIS A 3 -0.88 0.52 5.71
C HIS A 3 -1.65 1.42 4.73
N ALA A 4 -2.39 2.40 5.20
CA ALA A 4 -3.40 3.09 4.42
C ALA A 4 -3.09 4.58 4.22
N ILE A 5 -1.89 4.89 3.75
CA ILE A 5 -1.53 6.27 3.40
C ILE A 5 -2.00 6.53 1.96
N ASP A 6 -3.17 7.14 1.83
CA ASP A 6 -3.86 7.35 0.55
C ASP A 6 -3.71 8.76 0.00
N SER A 7 -2.97 9.63 0.67
CA SER A 7 -2.70 10.99 0.21
C SER A 7 -1.40 11.52 0.82
N TYR A 8 -0.81 12.50 0.14
CA TYR A 8 0.37 13.19 0.68
C TYR A 8 0.01 13.97 1.95
N LYS A 9 -1.18 14.56 1.98
CA LYS A 9 -1.68 15.28 3.16
C LYS A 9 -1.70 14.38 4.40
N LEU A 10 -2.17 13.14 4.25
CA LEU A 10 -2.18 12.18 5.35
C LEU A 10 -0.76 11.81 5.78
N LEU A 11 0.15 11.63 4.84
CA LEU A 11 1.55 11.33 5.15
C LEU A 11 2.19 12.45 5.98
N VAL A 12 1.94 13.71 5.60
CA VAL A 12 2.43 14.88 6.35
C VAL A 12 1.85 14.90 7.77
N GLU A 13 0.56 14.60 7.91
CA GLU A 13 -0.09 14.56 9.22
C GLU A 13 0.47 13.45 10.11
N VAL A 14 0.71 12.27 9.56
CA VAL A 14 1.34 11.17 10.30
C VAL A 14 2.74 11.58 10.76
N ASN A 15 3.51 12.22 9.89
CA ASN A 15 4.84 12.72 10.23
C ASN A 15 4.79 13.71 11.39
N LYS A 16 3.84 14.64 11.36
CA LYS A 16 3.65 15.63 12.41
C LYS A 16 3.34 14.97 13.76
N GLN A 17 2.40 14.04 13.79
CA GLN A 17 2.03 13.35 15.02
C GLN A 17 3.14 12.45 15.54
N ALA A 18 3.84 11.76 14.64
CA ALA A 18 4.98 10.92 15.02
C ALA A 18 6.12 11.74 15.63
N SER A 19 6.36 12.93 15.08
CA SER A 19 7.36 13.86 15.61
C SER A 19 7.08 14.23 17.07
N LYS A 20 5.81 14.43 17.42
CA LYS A 20 5.41 14.82 18.80
C LYS A 20 5.74 13.74 19.82
N VAL A 21 5.79 12.47 19.41
CA VAL A 21 6.08 11.33 20.28
C VAL A 21 7.46 10.73 20.01
N HIS A 22 8.29 11.42 19.26
CA HIS A 22 9.67 11.03 18.92
C HIS A 22 9.77 9.63 18.30
N ARG A 23 8.87 9.32 17.35
CA ARG A 23 8.87 8.04 16.64
C ARG A 23 9.11 8.25 15.15
N VAL A 24 9.64 7.21 14.51
CA VAL A 24 9.66 7.08 13.05
C VAL A 24 8.71 5.93 12.70
N ILE A 25 7.63 6.24 12.00
CA ILE A 25 6.57 5.26 11.71
C ILE A 25 6.72 4.75 10.27
N PRO A 26 6.90 3.43 10.08
CA PRO A 26 6.85 2.85 8.73
C PRO A 26 5.45 3.00 8.13
N CYS A 27 5.40 3.43 6.87
CA CYS A 27 4.15 3.70 6.17
C CYS A 27 4.14 3.01 4.81
N LEU A 28 2.98 2.49 4.42
CA LEU A 28 2.75 1.97 3.08
C LEU A 28 1.86 2.92 2.30
N LEU A 29 2.21 3.16 1.05
CA LEU A 29 1.39 3.97 0.14
C LEU A 29 0.23 3.13 -0.37
N GLN A 30 -0.98 3.54 -0.10
CA GLN A 30 -2.16 2.84 -0.59
C GLN A 30 -2.44 3.25 -2.02
N ILE A 31 -2.46 2.27 -2.90
CA ILE A 31 -2.68 2.45 -4.34
C ILE A 31 -4.06 1.90 -4.70
N HIS A 32 -4.81 2.67 -5.47
CA HIS A 32 -6.11 2.25 -5.97
C HIS A 32 -5.90 1.33 -7.18
N ILE A 33 -6.11 0.02 -7.00
CA ILE A 33 -5.97 -0.98 -8.05
C ILE A 33 -7.32 -1.61 -8.42
N ALA A 34 -8.34 -1.43 -7.58
CA ALA A 34 -9.67 -1.98 -7.82
C ALA A 34 -10.41 -1.18 -8.88
N GLN A 35 -11.39 -1.82 -9.53
CA GLN A 35 -12.27 -1.14 -10.47
C GLN A 35 -13.38 -0.35 -9.78
N GLU A 36 -13.65 -0.65 -8.51
CA GLU A 36 -14.67 0.05 -7.72
C GLU A 36 -14.20 1.47 -7.40
N GLU A 37 -14.97 2.48 -7.81
CA GLU A 37 -14.64 3.88 -7.57
C GLU A 37 -14.67 4.27 -6.10
N THR A 38 -15.37 3.49 -5.29
CA THR A 38 -15.49 3.72 -3.85
C THR A 38 -14.24 3.34 -3.05
N LYS A 39 -13.27 2.67 -3.66
CA LYS A 39 -12.01 2.36 -3.00
C LYS A 39 -11.10 3.60 -2.97
N PHE A 40 -10.38 3.76 -1.87
CA PHE A 40 -9.44 4.86 -1.67
C PHE A 40 -8.04 4.49 -2.18
N GLY A 41 -7.20 5.48 -2.31
CA GLY A 41 -5.80 5.28 -2.68
C GLY A 41 -5.34 6.23 -3.77
N PHE A 42 -4.04 6.33 -3.94
CA PHE A 42 -3.44 7.03 -5.08
C PHE A 42 -3.72 6.24 -6.37
N SER A 43 -4.01 6.94 -7.46
CA SER A 43 -3.80 6.32 -8.76
C SER A 43 -2.30 6.14 -8.99
N PHE A 44 -1.92 5.32 -9.97
CA PHE A 44 -0.49 5.17 -10.29
C PHE A 44 0.16 6.51 -10.62
N ASP A 45 -0.52 7.33 -11.43
CA ASP A 45 0.02 8.64 -11.84
C ASP A 45 0.11 9.63 -10.66
N GLU A 46 -0.90 9.66 -9.80
CA GLU A 46 -0.87 10.50 -8.61
C GLU A 46 0.29 10.12 -7.68
N CYS A 47 0.55 8.84 -7.54
CA CYS A 47 1.67 8.38 -6.73
C CYS A 47 3.01 8.76 -7.34
N ARG A 48 3.17 8.57 -8.65
CA ARG A 48 4.39 8.99 -9.36
C ARG A 48 4.63 10.49 -9.21
N GLU A 49 3.59 11.28 -9.38
CA GLU A 49 3.67 12.74 -9.24
C GLU A 49 4.12 13.14 -7.82
N MET A 50 3.54 12.54 -6.81
CA MET A 50 3.91 12.80 -5.42
C MET A 50 5.38 12.44 -5.16
N LEU A 51 5.84 11.31 -5.67
CA LEU A 51 7.23 10.88 -5.50
C LEU A 51 8.19 11.79 -6.27
N ASP A 52 7.79 12.26 -7.46
CA ASP A 52 8.62 13.16 -8.27
C ASP A 52 8.81 14.53 -7.60
N THR A 53 7.83 15.04 -6.87
CA THR A 53 7.95 16.34 -6.18
C THR A 53 9.03 16.31 -5.10
N GLY A 54 9.31 15.15 -4.52
CA GLY A 54 10.40 14.96 -3.56
C GLY A 54 10.17 15.51 -2.16
N GLY A 55 9.05 16.17 -1.88
CA GLY A 55 8.77 16.73 -0.56
C GLY A 55 8.71 15.69 0.55
N TRP A 56 8.33 14.47 0.21
CA TRP A 56 8.29 13.35 1.16
C TRP A 56 9.66 13.01 1.75
N LYS A 57 10.76 13.35 1.07
CA LYS A 57 12.13 13.11 1.56
C LYS A 57 12.47 13.94 2.79
N ASP A 58 11.77 15.04 2.98
CA ASP A 58 11.99 15.93 4.12
C ASP A 58 11.21 15.50 5.37
N LEU A 59 10.34 14.51 5.25
CA LEU A 59 9.54 14.00 6.37
C LEU A 59 10.37 12.99 7.17
N LYS A 60 10.92 13.43 8.30
CA LYS A 60 11.89 12.65 9.07
C LYS A 60 11.27 11.62 10.03
N ASN A 61 9.96 11.70 10.27
CA ASN A 61 9.27 10.84 11.24
C ASN A 61 8.32 9.83 10.58
N VAL A 62 8.42 9.69 9.25
CA VAL A 62 7.79 8.59 8.50
C VAL A 62 8.86 7.92 7.65
N ARG A 63 8.65 6.64 7.38
CA ARG A 63 9.55 5.86 6.52
C ARG A 63 8.70 5.09 5.53
N LEU A 64 8.83 5.43 4.25
CA LEU A 64 8.10 4.71 3.21
C LEU A 64 8.69 3.30 3.08
N SER A 65 7.87 2.30 3.35
CA SER A 65 8.29 0.90 3.46
C SER A 65 7.67 0.00 2.41
N GLY A 66 6.83 0.53 1.55
CA GLY A 66 6.21 -0.24 0.48
C GLY A 66 4.87 0.32 0.06
N VAL A 67 4.07 -0.55 -0.55
CA VAL A 67 2.75 -0.21 -1.08
C VAL A 67 1.69 -1.16 -0.50
N MET A 68 0.44 -0.73 -0.61
CA MET A 68 -0.72 -1.51 -0.20
C MET A 68 -1.82 -1.33 -1.23
N GLY A 69 -2.57 -2.38 -1.50
CA GLY A 69 -3.73 -2.31 -2.37
C GLY A 69 -4.76 -3.35 -2.02
N MET A 70 -6.01 -3.06 -2.38
CA MET A 70 -7.13 -3.98 -2.23
C MET A 70 -7.73 -4.24 -3.60
N ALA A 71 -7.89 -5.52 -3.94
CA ALA A 71 -8.52 -5.92 -5.19
C ALA A 71 -10.03 -5.66 -5.16
N THR A 72 -10.64 -5.63 -6.35
CA THR A 72 -12.08 -5.54 -6.51
C THR A 72 -12.75 -6.72 -5.80
N ASN A 73 -13.85 -6.48 -5.11
CA ASN A 73 -14.59 -7.52 -4.41
C ASN A 73 -15.54 -8.24 -5.39
N VAL A 74 -14.98 -9.18 -6.14
CA VAL A 74 -15.69 -10.01 -7.14
C VAL A 74 -15.19 -11.45 -7.08
N ASP A 75 -15.94 -12.37 -7.69
CA ASP A 75 -15.58 -13.78 -7.76
C ASP A 75 -14.74 -14.14 -9.02
N ASP A 76 -14.18 -13.16 -9.69
CA ASP A 76 -13.37 -13.34 -10.89
C ASP A 76 -11.87 -13.38 -10.52
N ASP A 77 -11.32 -14.57 -10.38
CA ASP A 77 -9.93 -14.78 -10.00
C ASP A 77 -8.95 -14.15 -10.99
N GLU A 78 -9.27 -14.17 -12.28
CA GLU A 78 -8.40 -13.59 -13.31
C GLU A 78 -8.30 -12.06 -13.15
N GLN A 79 -9.41 -11.39 -12.85
CA GLN A 79 -9.41 -9.96 -12.58
C GLN A 79 -8.60 -9.63 -11.33
N ILE A 80 -8.82 -10.40 -10.26
CA ILE A 80 -8.10 -10.21 -8.98
C ILE A 80 -6.59 -10.38 -9.19
N LYS A 81 -6.19 -11.41 -9.92
CA LYS A 81 -4.77 -11.64 -10.25
C LYS A 81 -4.18 -10.48 -11.03
N ARG A 82 -4.89 -9.97 -12.03
CA ARG A 82 -4.41 -8.83 -12.83
C ARG A 82 -4.20 -7.60 -11.95
N GLU A 83 -5.13 -7.35 -11.03
CA GLU A 83 -5.03 -6.20 -10.11
C GLU A 83 -3.82 -6.34 -9.18
N PHE A 84 -3.62 -7.52 -8.59
CA PHE A 84 -2.45 -7.77 -7.74
C PHE A 84 -1.14 -7.70 -8.52
N CYS A 85 -1.12 -8.25 -9.72
CA CYS A 85 0.07 -8.17 -10.58
C CYS A 85 0.39 -6.74 -10.97
N SER A 86 -0.62 -5.89 -11.20
CA SER A 86 -0.40 -4.46 -11.50
C SER A 86 0.25 -3.74 -10.33
N LEU A 87 -0.15 -4.07 -9.11
CA LEU A 87 0.47 -3.48 -7.92
C LEU A 87 1.92 -3.92 -7.77
N ASN A 88 2.22 -5.20 -7.98
CA ASN A 88 3.59 -5.69 -7.92
C ASN A 88 4.47 -5.03 -8.98
N THR A 89 3.97 -4.89 -10.21
CA THR A 89 4.68 -4.21 -11.29
C THR A 89 4.97 -2.75 -10.93
N PHE A 90 3.98 -2.06 -10.38
CA PHE A 90 4.14 -0.68 -9.93
C PHE A 90 5.15 -0.59 -8.78
N PHE A 91 5.08 -1.51 -7.82
CA PHE A 91 6.06 -1.56 -6.73
C PHE A 91 7.49 -1.65 -7.27
N LYS A 92 7.73 -2.54 -8.23
CA LYS A 92 9.06 -2.70 -8.82
C LYS A 92 9.52 -1.44 -9.55
N GLU A 93 8.61 -0.76 -10.24
CA GLU A 93 8.88 0.48 -10.94
C GLU A 93 9.35 1.56 -9.95
N ILE A 94 8.57 1.83 -8.91
CA ILE A 94 8.92 2.89 -7.95
C ILE A 94 10.09 2.51 -7.06
N LYS A 95 10.28 1.23 -6.77
CA LYS A 95 11.45 0.74 -6.06
C LYS A 95 12.72 1.11 -6.83
N GLN A 96 12.73 0.83 -8.12
CA GLN A 96 13.87 1.11 -8.98
C GLN A 96 14.13 2.62 -9.13
N ASN A 97 13.06 3.40 -9.30
CA ASN A 97 13.18 4.83 -9.65
C ASN A 97 13.39 5.74 -8.43
N TYR A 98 12.89 5.38 -7.26
CA TYR A 98 12.90 6.27 -6.09
C TYR A 98 13.50 5.65 -4.84
N PHE A 99 13.57 4.33 -4.75
CA PHE A 99 13.95 3.63 -3.52
C PHE A 99 15.03 2.58 -3.72
N SER A 100 15.83 2.70 -4.81
CA SER A 100 16.86 1.70 -5.12
C SER A 100 17.89 1.53 -4.00
N ASP A 101 18.16 2.59 -3.25
CA ASP A 101 19.12 2.58 -2.13
C ASP A 101 18.46 2.33 -0.77
N SER A 102 17.15 2.11 -0.75
CA SER A 102 16.41 1.92 0.50
C SER A 102 16.32 0.44 0.86
N GLU A 103 16.81 0.10 2.05
CA GLU A 103 16.64 -1.23 2.63
C GLU A 103 15.22 -1.44 3.16
N TYR A 104 14.46 -0.36 3.37
CA TYR A 104 13.16 -0.38 4.03
C TYR A 104 11.99 -0.52 3.06
N PHE A 105 12.15 -0.07 1.81
CA PHE A 105 11.06 -0.12 0.83
C PHE A 105 11.01 -1.52 0.21
N LYS A 106 10.31 -2.43 0.85
CA LYS A 106 10.30 -3.85 0.47
C LYS A 106 8.94 -4.54 0.61
N GLU A 107 7.95 -3.86 1.15
CA GLU A 107 6.67 -4.50 1.47
C GLU A 107 5.61 -4.26 0.40
N ILE A 108 4.87 -5.31 0.07
CA ILE A 108 3.66 -5.24 -0.75
C ILE A 108 2.54 -5.84 0.10
N SER A 109 1.69 -5.00 0.67
CA SER A 109 0.54 -5.42 1.47
C SER A 109 -0.66 -5.56 0.56
N MET A 110 -1.00 -6.78 0.21
CA MET A 110 -2.18 -7.09 -0.59
C MET A 110 -2.66 -8.49 -0.23
N GLY A 111 -3.98 -8.71 -0.34
CA GLY A 111 -4.60 -9.96 0.02
C GLY A 111 -5.35 -9.87 1.33
N MET A 112 -6.59 -10.33 1.30
CA MET A 112 -7.50 -10.39 2.44
C MET A 112 -7.97 -11.84 2.63
N SER A 113 -8.85 -12.08 3.61
CA SER A 113 -9.29 -13.45 3.94
C SER A 113 -9.80 -14.24 2.73
N HIS A 114 -10.45 -13.57 1.76
CA HIS A 114 -11.09 -14.24 0.63
C HIS A 114 -10.17 -14.38 -0.60
N ASP A 115 -9.04 -13.67 -0.69
CA ASP A 115 -8.20 -13.67 -1.89
C ASP A 115 -6.70 -13.76 -1.61
N TYR A 116 -6.27 -13.97 -0.36
CA TYR A 116 -4.85 -13.96 -0.02
C TYR A 116 -4.02 -15.01 -0.78
N PRO A 117 -4.53 -16.21 -1.16
CA PRO A 117 -3.70 -17.13 -1.95
C PRO A 117 -3.30 -16.55 -3.30
N LEU A 118 -4.21 -15.82 -3.96
CA LEU A 118 -3.92 -15.15 -5.24
C LEU A 118 -2.90 -14.02 -5.04
N ALA A 119 -2.99 -13.30 -3.92
CA ALA A 119 -2.05 -12.24 -3.60
C ALA A 119 -0.64 -12.78 -3.36
N VAL A 120 -0.51 -13.89 -2.64
CA VAL A 120 0.78 -14.53 -2.38
C VAL A 120 1.42 -14.97 -3.69
N GLU A 121 0.65 -15.57 -4.60
CA GLU A 121 1.16 -15.94 -5.92
C GLU A 121 1.65 -14.74 -6.72
N ALA A 122 1.01 -13.57 -6.54
CA ALA A 122 1.37 -12.33 -7.23
C ALA A 122 2.50 -11.54 -6.57
N GLY A 123 3.07 -12.05 -5.47
CA GLY A 123 4.24 -11.45 -4.82
C GLY A 123 3.97 -10.67 -3.55
N SER A 124 2.81 -10.83 -2.92
CA SER A 124 2.49 -10.18 -1.65
C SER A 124 3.50 -10.57 -0.56
N THR A 125 3.93 -9.59 0.23
CA THR A 125 4.79 -9.84 1.39
C THR A 125 4.00 -9.75 2.70
N LEU A 126 2.85 -9.08 2.69
CA LEU A 126 1.96 -8.95 3.85
C LEU A 126 0.52 -9.19 3.41
N VAL A 127 -0.20 -10.03 4.13
CA VAL A 127 -1.62 -10.26 3.92
C VAL A 127 -2.41 -9.83 5.15
N ARG A 128 -3.67 -9.46 4.96
CA ARG A 128 -4.55 -8.97 6.02
C ARG A 128 -5.71 -9.94 6.19
N VAL A 129 -5.54 -10.91 7.05
CA VAL A 129 -6.48 -12.00 7.25
C VAL A 129 -7.17 -11.81 8.60
N GLY A 130 -8.43 -11.38 8.57
CA GLY A 130 -9.21 -11.14 9.77
C GLY A 130 -10.37 -12.11 9.90
N SER A 131 -11.36 -12.04 9.00
CA SER A 131 -12.58 -12.86 9.10
C SER A 131 -12.30 -14.36 9.05
N LYS A 132 -11.26 -14.80 8.38
CA LYS A 132 -10.88 -16.21 8.32
C LYS A 132 -10.37 -16.73 9.68
N ILE A 133 -9.81 -15.86 10.50
CA ILE A 133 -9.28 -16.20 11.83
C ILE A 133 -10.34 -15.97 12.91
N PHE A 134 -11.01 -14.81 12.86
CA PHE A 134 -11.90 -14.33 13.90
C PHE A 134 -13.39 -14.51 13.58
N GLY A 135 -13.73 -15.03 12.40
CA GLY A 135 -15.09 -15.10 11.91
C GLY A 135 -15.55 -13.79 11.27
N GLU A 136 -16.74 -13.83 10.66
CA GLU A 136 -17.30 -12.67 9.99
C GLU A 136 -17.73 -11.59 10.99
N ARG A 137 -17.65 -10.33 10.55
CA ARG A 137 -18.06 -9.21 11.40
C ARG A 137 -19.58 -9.16 11.53
N ASN A 138 -20.04 -8.98 12.75
CA ASN A 138 -21.44 -8.68 13.05
C ASN A 138 -21.57 -7.17 13.22
N TYR A 139 -22.26 -6.54 12.28
CA TYR A 139 -22.56 -5.12 12.35
C TYR A 139 -23.93 -4.86 12.95
#